data_efae834797aee72bf89f9c7bea56f078
#
_entry.id   efae834797aee72bf89f9c7bea56f078
#
_cell.length_a   1.000
_cell.length_b   1.000
_cell.length_c   1.000
_cell.angle_alpha   90.00
_cell.angle_beta   90.00
_cell.angle_gamma   90.00
#
_symmetry.space_group_name_H-M   'P 1'
#
loop_
_entity.id
_entity.type
_entity.pdbx_description
1 polymer ?
#
loop_
_entity_poly.entity_id
_entity_poly.type
_entity_poly.pdbx_seq_one_letter_code
_entity_poly.pdbx_strand_id
1 'polypeptide(L)'
;PADFFHGVAELHVHDVFERTFPLGDPDDLVSHLEAAVEIGRQCRIGPNVTISHALIRDRVRIFPGVRIGQDGFGYAMGPQGHLKVPQLGRVVIEDGVEIGANSAIDRGTLGDTVIGAGSVIDNLVQIAHNVRLGRGCVIVSQTGISGSTRLEDFVVVAGQSGLAGHLQVGTGARIAAKSGVHRD
;
A
#
# COMPACT_ATOMS: atom_id res chain seq x y z
N PRO A 1 5.89 -2.72 -40.26
CA PRO A 1 4.85 -3.60 -39.89
C PRO A 1 4.85 -3.76 -38.40
N ALA A 2 4.07 -3.18 -37.84
CA ALA A 2 2.83 -3.22 -37.09
C ALA A 2 2.69 -4.42 -36.16
N ASP A 3 2.11 -4.12 -35.01
CA ASP A 3 1.44 -4.97 -34.05
C ASP A 3 2.24 -5.55 -32.90
N PHE A 4 2.45 -4.67 -31.90
CA PHE A 4 2.67 -5.10 -30.54
C PHE A 4 1.94 -4.18 -29.56
N PHE A 5 0.62 -4.11 -29.64
CA PHE A 5 -0.24 -3.56 -28.57
C PHE A 5 -1.58 -4.29 -28.61
N HIS A 6 -1.62 -5.49 -28.03
CA HIS A 6 -2.88 -6.10 -27.61
C HIS A 6 -2.69 -6.64 -26.22
N GLY A 7 -3.35 -6.04 -25.27
CA GLY A 7 -3.38 -6.47 -23.88
C GLY A 7 -3.69 -5.36 -22.89
N VAL A 8 -4.56 -4.42 -23.27
CA VAL A 8 -5.23 -3.56 -22.29
C VAL A 8 -6.35 -4.40 -21.69
N ALA A 9 -6.11 -4.94 -20.49
CA ALA A 9 -7.20 -5.51 -19.70
C ALA A 9 -8.23 -4.42 -19.48
N GLU A 10 -9.46 -4.64 -19.91
CA GLU A 10 -10.59 -3.75 -19.66
C GLU A 10 -10.70 -3.51 -18.15
N LEU A 11 -10.49 -2.27 -17.78
CA LEU A 11 -10.73 -1.79 -16.42
C LEU A 11 -12.24 -1.77 -16.21
N HIS A 12 -12.79 -2.72 -15.46
CA HIS A 12 -14.17 -2.64 -15.02
C HIS A 12 -14.30 -1.59 -13.91
N VAL A 13 -14.17 -0.32 -14.32
CA VAL A 13 -14.48 0.84 -13.46
C VAL A 13 -15.99 1.16 -13.63
N HIS A 14 -16.83 0.17 -13.41
CA HIS A 14 -18.26 0.42 -13.31
C HIS A 14 -18.58 0.82 -11.87
N ASP A 15 -19.03 2.05 -11.67
CA ASP A 15 -19.57 2.69 -10.47
C ASP A 15 -18.66 3.59 -9.60
N VAL A 16 -17.37 3.71 -9.84
CA VAL A 16 -16.53 4.56 -8.97
C VAL A 16 -16.60 6.04 -9.33
N PHE A 17 -16.78 6.39 -10.60
CA PHE A 17 -16.74 7.78 -11.06
C PHE A 17 -18.04 8.56 -10.93
N GLU A 18 -19.21 7.91 -10.85
CA GLU A 18 -20.49 8.64 -10.87
C GLU A 18 -21.09 9.00 -9.51
N ARG A 19 -20.54 8.55 -8.37
CA ARG A 19 -21.25 8.68 -7.08
C ARG A 19 -20.54 9.34 -5.91
N THR A 20 -19.30 9.77 -6.00
CA THR A 20 -18.58 10.18 -4.78
C THR A 20 -17.76 11.46 -4.82
N PHE A 21 -17.80 12.25 -5.87
CA PHE A 21 -17.10 13.54 -5.86
C PHE A 21 -18.09 14.70 -5.95
N PRO A 22 -18.31 15.50 -4.87
CA PRO A 22 -18.72 16.87 -5.03
C PRO A 22 -17.49 17.63 -5.55
N LEU A 23 -17.44 17.73 -6.85
CA LEU A 23 -16.97 18.75 -7.77
C LEU A 23 -15.90 19.73 -7.23
N GLY A 24 -14.65 19.38 -7.45
CA GLY A 24 -13.66 20.30 -7.98
C GLY A 24 -13.58 20.07 -9.50
N ASP A 25 -12.95 20.96 -10.22
CA ASP A 25 -12.74 20.89 -11.67
C ASP A 25 -12.25 19.49 -12.08
N PRO A 26 -12.83 18.84 -13.11
CA PRO A 26 -12.37 17.53 -13.58
C PRO A 26 -10.89 17.46 -13.94
N ASP A 27 -10.26 18.60 -14.21
CA ASP A 27 -8.84 18.71 -14.55
C ASP A 27 -7.91 18.69 -13.33
N ASP A 28 -8.43 18.83 -12.09
CA ASP A 28 -7.65 18.83 -10.86
C ASP A 28 -7.45 17.43 -10.24
N LEU A 29 -8.06 16.38 -10.81
CA LEU A 29 -8.06 15.03 -10.26
C LEU A 29 -7.28 14.04 -11.14
N VAL A 30 -5.99 14.25 -11.30
CA VAL A 30 -5.15 13.26 -11.98
C VAL A 30 -4.74 12.20 -10.97
N SER A 31 -5.57 11.19 -10.82
CA SER A 31 -5.18 9.91 -10.21
C SER A 31 -4.88 8.92 -11.33
N HIS A 32 -3.74 8.25 -11.28
CA HIS A 32 -3.36 7.24 -12.26
C HIS A 32 -3.70 5.84 -11.74
N LEU A 33 -4.66 5.18 -12.40
CA LEU A 33 -4.96 3.77 -12.20
C LEU A 33 -4.28 2.97 -13.31
N GLU A 34 -3.38 2.08 -12.95
CA GLU A 34 -2.64 1.23 -13.87
C GLU A 34 -3.25 -0.19 -13.92
N ALA A 35 -2.54 -1.11 -14.57
CA ALA A 35 -3.00 -2.48 -14.78
C ALA A 35 -3.32 -3.23 -13.47
N ALA A 36 -4.29 -4.14 -13.52
CA ALA A 36 -4.68 -5.06 -12.44
C ALA A 36 -5.10 -4.37 -11.13
N VAL A 37 -6.01 -3.39 -11.23
CA VAL A 37 -6.60 -2.69 -10.09
C VAL A 37 -8.08 -3.04 -9.98
N GLU A 38 -8.52 -3.42 -8.78
CA GLU A 38 -9.92 -3.56 -8.41
C GLU A 38 -10.22 -2.64 -7.23
N ILE A 39 -11.31 -1.88 -7.28
CA ILE A 39 -11.72 -0.93 -6.24
C ILE A 39 -13.16 -1.20 -5.83
N GLY A 40 -13.37 -1.40 -4.54
CA GLY A 40 -14.67 -1.63 -3.93
C GLY A 40 -15.54 -0.36 -3.84
N ARG A 41 -16.63 -0.47 -3.11
CA ARG A 41 -17.65 0.57 -3.00
C ARG A 41 -17.30 1.62 -1.96
N GLN A 42 -17.80 2.85 -2.15
CA GLN A 42 -17.69 3.96 -1.20
C GLN A 42 -16.24 4.36 -0.85
N CYS A 43 -15.29 4.04 -1.73
CA CYS A 43 -13.90 4.47 -1.59
C CYS A 43 -13.77 5.97 -1.92
N ARG A 44 -12.78 6.62 -1.31
CA ARG A 44 -12.43 8.01 -1.60
C ARG A 44 -10.95 8.07 -1.92
N ILE A 45 -10.62 8.54 -3.11
CA ILE A 45 -9.24 8.62 -3.61
C ILE A 45 -8.91 10.10 -3.85
N GLY A 46 -7.89 10.58 -3.16
CA GLY A 46 -7.41 11.95 -3.29
C GLY A 46 -6.65 12.21 -4.59
N PRO A 47 -6.35 13.46 -4.90
CA PRO A 47 -5.59 13.82 -6.10
C PRO A 47 -4.15 13.29 -6.06
N ASN A 48 -3.55 13.12 -7.24
CA ASN A 48 -2.18 12.67 -7.41
C ASN A 48 -1.87 11.31 -6.75
N VAL A 49 -2.86 10.44 -6.62
CA VAL A 49 -2.69 9.05 -6.17
C VAL A 49 -2.33 8.17 -7.36
N THR A 50 -1.39 7.25 -7.18
CA THR A 50 -1.08 6.21 -8.17
C THR A 50 -1.38 4.84 -7.58
N ILE A 51 -2.15 4.02 -8.29
CA ILE A 51 -2.52 2.67 -7.87
C ILE A 51 -2.25 1.71 -9.02
N SER A 52 -1.50 0.64 -8.73
CA SER A 52 -1.27 -0.47 -9.64
C SER A 52 -1.30 -1.79 -8.86
N HIS A 53 -1.60 -2.90 -9.53
CA HIS A 53 -1.55 -4.25 -8.97
C HIS A 53 -2.18 -4.33 -7.55
N ALA A 54 -3.36 -3.79 -7.39
CA ALA A 54 -4.00 -3.65 -6.08
C ALA A 54 -5.45 -4.13 -6.09
N LEU A 55 -5.85 -4.73 -4.98
CA LEU A 55 -7.22 -5.07 -4.65
C LEU A 55 -7.65 -4.23 -3.45
N ILE A 56 -8.50 -3.26 -3.67
CA ILE A 56 -9.00 -2.33 -2.66
C ILE A 56 -10.45 -2.70 -2.35
N ARG A 57 -10.75 -2.95 -1.08
CA ARG A 57 -12.10 -3.29 -0.62
C ARG A 57 -12.96 -2.06 -0.38
N ASP A 58 -14.05 -2.21 0.34
CA ASP A 58 -15.07 -1.18 0.53
C ASP A 58 -14.65 -0.10 1.55
N ARG A 59 -15.15 1.13 1.38
CA ARG A 59 -15.03 2.26 2.32
C ARG A 59 -13.58 2.68 2.64
N VAL A 60 -12.64 2.38 1.74
CA VAL A 60 -11.24 2.78 1.87
C VAL A 60 -11.09 4.28 1.57
N ARG A 61 -10.25 4.96 2.34
CA ARG A 61 -9.91 6.36 2.11
C ARG A 61 -8.42 6.50 1.84
N ILE A 62 -8.07 7.09 0.70
CA ILE A 62 -6.68 7.28 0.25
C ILE A 62 -6.45 8.78 0.06
N PHE A 63 -5.52 9.33 0.83
CA PHE A 63 -5.20 10.76 0.80
C PHE A 63 -4.27 11.14 -0.35
N PRO A 64 -4.11 12.45 -0.64
CA PRO A 64 -3.32 12.91 -1.79
C PRO A 64 -1.89 12.38 -1.81
N GLY A 65 -1.40 12.09 -3.01
CA GLY A 65 -0.01 11.71 -3.21
C GLY A 65 0.38 10.29 -2.82
N VAL A 66 -0.54 9.47 -2.35
CA VAL A 66 -0.27 8.06 -2.00
C VAL A 66 0.16 7.25 -3.23
N ARG A 67 1.08 6.31 -3.03
CA ARG A 67 1.57 5.38 -4.05
C ARG A 67 1.30 3.95 -3.60
N ILE A 68 0.60 3.16 -4.42
CA ILE A 68 0.22 1.78 -4.12
C ILE A 68 0.59 0.89 -5.28
N GLY A 69 1.30 -0.22 -4.98
CA GLY A 69 1.50 -1.31 -5.92
C GLY A 69 2.74 -1.20 -6.80
N GLN A 70 3.62 -0.23 -6.57
CA GLN A 70 4.95 -0.22 -7.18
C GLN A 70 5.77 -1.42 -6.72
N ASP A 71 6.80 -1.78 -7.50
CA ASP A 71 7.72 -2.87 -7.15
C ASP A 71 8.41 -2.63 -5.81
N GLY A 72 8.41 -3.64 -4.97
CA GLY A 72 9.19 -3.65 -3.74
C GLY A 72 10.69 -3.61 -3.99
N PHE A 73 11.45 -3.21 -2.99
CA PHE A 73 12.92 -3.14 -3.03
C PHE A 73 13.51 -4.54 -2.79
N GLY A 74 13.56 -5.34 -3.85
CA GLY A 74 14.11 -6.70 -3.84
C GLY A 74 15.28 -6.85 -4.80
N TYR A 75 16.49 -7.14 -4.27
CA TYR A 75 17.69 -7.35 -5.06
C TYR A 75 18.50 -8.52 -4.54
N ALA A 76 18.96 -9.39 -5.44
CA ALA A 76 20.00 -10.36 -5.18
C ALA A 76 21.35 -9.66 -5.36
N MET A 77 22.12 -9.55 -4.28
CA MET A 77 23.43 -8.90 -4.28
C MET A 77 24.51 -9.89 -4.71
N GLY A 78 25.40 -9.48 -5.60
CA GLY A 78 26.52 -10.31 -6.07
C GLY A 78 27.75 -9.47 -6.41
N PRO A 79 28.90 -10.11 -6.59
CA PRO A 79 30.16 -9.43 -6.89
C PRO A 79 30.17 -8.71 -8.24
N GLN A 80 29.23 -9.04 -9.12
CA GLN A 80 29.08 -8.41 -10.44
C GLN A 80 27.97 -7.36 -10.48
N GLY A 81 27.38 -6.98 -9.33
CA GLY A 81 26.29 -6.01 -9.20
C GLY A 81 25.04 -6.60 -8.55
N HIS A 82 23.93 -5.86 -8.68
CA HIS A 82 22.66 -6.21 -8.09
C HIS A 82 21.65 -6.65 -9.16
N LEU A 83 21.10 -7.84 -8.99
CA LEU A 83 20.03 -8.35 -9.85
C LEU A 83 18.68 -8.05 -9.19
N LYS A 84 17.81 -7.31 -9.88
CA LYS A 84 16.43 -7.05 -9.41
C LYS A 84 15.63 -8.34 -9.36
N VAL A 85 15.00 -8.60 -8.23
CA VAL A 85 14.04 -9.69 -8.04
C VAL A 85 12.67 -9.25 -8.55
N PRO A 86 12.04 -9.95 -9.51
CA PRO A 86 10.69 -9.62 -9.99
C PRO A 86 9.68 -9.59 -8.86
N GLN A 87 8.76 -8.62 -8.90
CA GLN A 87 7.67 -8.46 -7.95
C GLN A 87 6.37 -8.83 -8.64
N LEU A 88 5.74 -9.93 -8.26
CA LEU A 88 4.60 -10.53 -8.96
C LEU A 88 3.31 -10.54 -8.13
N GLY A 89 3.40 -10.28 -6.81
CA GLY A 89 2.26 -10.20 -5.91
C GLY A 89 1.49 -8.89 -6.07
N ARG A 90 0.52 -8.66 -5.20
CA ARG A 90 -0.34 -7.47 -5.21
C ARG A 90 -0.26 -6.74 -3.88
N VAL A 91 -0.98 -5.63 -3.81
CA VAL A 91 -1.40 -5.00 -2.56
C VAL A 91 -2.88 -5.33 -2.34
N VAL A 92 -3.22 -5.80 -1.15
CA VAL A 92 -4.61 -6.02 -0.72
C VAL A 92 -4.90 -5.04 0.41
N ILE A 93 -5.91 -4.19 0.21
CA ILE A 93 -6.36 -3.22 1.21
C ILE A 93 -7.78 -3.59 1.58
N GLU A 94 -7.96 -3.99 2.84
CA GLU A 94 -9.23 -4.44 3.35
C GLU A 94 -10.18 -3.28 3.70
N ASP A 95 -11.40 -3.60 4.13
CA ASP A 95 -12.47 -2.67 4.38
C ASP A 95 -12.12 -1.55 5.38
N GLY A 96 -12.52 -0.32 5.06
CA GLY A 96 -12.47 0.81 5.98
C GLY A 96 -11.06 1.29 6.36
N VAL A 97 -10.04 0.90 5.58
CA VAL A 97 -8.67 1.36 5.77
C VAL A 97 -8.55 2.84 5.38
N GLU A 98 -7.73 3.58 6.12
CA GLU A 98 -7.38 4.97 5.80
C GLU A 98 -5.86 5.10 5.60
N ILE A 99 -5.43 5.76 4.50
CA ILE A 99 -4.01 5.88 4.14
C ILE A 99 -3.67 7.35 3.93
N GLY A 100 -2.82 7.87 4.81
CA GLY A 100 -2.37 9.25 4.86
C GLY A 100 -1.49 9.67 3.69
N ALA A 101 -1.42 10.97 3.49
CA ALA A 101 -0.80 11.59 2.32
C ALA A 101 0.68 11.19 2.12
N ASN A 102 1.06 10.99 0.86
CA ASN A 102 2.42 10.63 0.43
C ASN A 102 2.97 9.33 1.05
N SER A 103 2.12 8.46 1.58
CA SER A 103 2.52 7.12 2.00
C SER A 103 2.71 6.22 0.79
N ALA A 104 3.63 5.25 0.90
CA ALA A 104 3.95 4.32 -0.16
C ALA A 104 3.78 2.87 0.33
N ILE A 105 3.10 2.04 -0.48
CA ILE A 105 2.81 0.64 -0.17
C ILE A 105 3.26 -0.21 -1.35
N ASP A 106 4.33 -0.99 -1.15
CA ASP A 106 4.90 -1.82 -2.20
C ASP A 106 4.09 -3.12 -2.39
N ARG A 107 4.01 -3.59 -3.64
CA ARG A 107 3.45 -4.91 -3.95
C ARG A 107 4.34 -6.04 -3.40
N GLY A 108 3.76 -7.19 -3.20
CA GLY A 108 4.53 -8.35 -2.75
C GLY A 108 5.38 -8.98 -3.85
N THR A 109 6.40 -9.74 -3.46
CA THR A 109 7.27 -10.46 -4.39
C THR A 109 6.52 -11.61 -5.07
N LEU A 110 6.12 -12.64 -4.34
CA LEU A 110 5.30 -13.75 -4.83
C LEU A 110 3.91 -13.77 -4.17
N GLY A 111 3.83 -13.39 -2.90
CA GLY A 111 2.58 -13.24 -2.18
C GLY A 111 2.22 -11.77 -2.04
N ASP A 112 1.06 -11.48 -1.47
CA ASP A 112 0.52 -10.13 -1.37
C ASP A 112 1.06 -9.36 -0.14
N THR A 113 1.19 -8.04 -0.27
CA THR A 113 1.24 -7.09 0.84
C THR A 113 -0.20 -6.84 1.28
N VAL A 114 -0.49 -6.95 2.57
CA VAL A 114 -1.88 -6.92 3.08
C VAL A 114 -2.03 -5.87 4.17
N ILE A 115 -3.03 -5.01 4.03
CA ILE A 115 -3.44 -4.03 5.04
C ILE A 115 -4.81 -4.46 5.59
N GLY A 116 -4.84 -4.92 6.83
CA GLY A 116 -6.04 -5.45 7.48
C GLY A 116 -7.10 -4.38 7.76
N ALA A 117 -8.35 -4.84 7.82
CA ALA A 117 -9.53 -3.99 7.91
C ALA A 117 -9.48 -2.98 9.06
N GLY A 118 -9.94 -1.76 8.81
CA GLY A 118 -10.01 -0.68 9.80
C GLY A 118 -8.67 -0.15 10.29
N SER A 119 -7.56 -0.54 9.64
CA SER A 119 -6.24 0.03 9.97
C SER A 119 -6.14 1.46 9.48
N VAL A 120 -5.40 2.28 10.22
CA VAL A 120 -5.15 3.68 9.90
C VAL A 120 -3.65 3.91 9.76
N ILE A 121 -3.26 4.45 8.62
CA ILE A 121 -1.89 4.73 8.24
C ILE A 121 -1.77 6.24 8.07
N ASP A 122 -0.88 6.87 8.81
CA ASP A 122 -0.64 8.30 8.77
C ASP A 122 0.23 8.68 7.56
N ASN A 123 0.61 9.94 7.47
CA ASN A 123 1.34 10.50 6.34
C ASN A 123 2.80 10.02 6.30
N LEU A 124 3.37 9.94 5.08
CA LEU A 124 4.79 9.64 4.86
C LEU A 124 5.23 8.28 5.43
N VAL A 125 4.36 7.31 5.44
CA VAL A 125 4.66 5.94 5.88
C VAL A 125 5.14 5.10 4.70
N GLN A 126 6.18 4.27 4.91
CA GLN A 126 6.61 3.25 3.96
C GLN A 126 6.22 1.86 4.45
N ILE A 127 5.45 1.15 3.66
CA ILE A 127 5.12 -0.27 3.85
C ILE A 127 5.75 -1.06 2.72
N ALA A 128 6.77 -1.84 3.04
CA ALA A 128 7.52 -2.61 2.05
C ALA A 128 6.78 -3.90 1.63
N HIS A 129 7.36 -4.57 0.62
CA HIS A 129 6.80 -5.78 0.02
C HIS A 129 6.51 -6.90 1.04
N ASN A 130 5.42 -7.60 0.83
CA ASN A 130 5.01 -8.76 1.67
C ASN A 130 4.73 -8.44 3.16
N VAL A 131 4.66 -7.18 3.54
CA VAL A 131 4.21 -6.79 4.88
C VAL A 131 2.76 -7.18 5.06
N ARG A 132 2.42 -7.63 6.26
CA ARG A 132 1.03 -7.94 6.65
C ARG A 132 0.68 -7.18 7.91
N LEU A 133 -0.28 -6.29 7.80
CA LEU A 133 -0.92 -5.65 8.93
C LEU A 133 -2.22 -6.40 9.24
N GLY A 134 -2.44 -6.73 10.50
CA GLY A 134 -3.70 -7.21 11.02
C GLY A 134 -4.76 -6.09 11.00
N ARG A 135 -5.94 -6.38 11.50
CA ARG A 135 -7.03 -5.39 11.57
C ARG A 135 -6.75 -4.34 12.64
N GLY A 136 -7.23 -3.12 12.41
CA GLY A 136 -7.21 -2.03 13.40
C GLY A 136 -5.81 -1.58 13.81
N CYS A 137 -4.78 -1.85 13.01
CA CYS A 137 -3.43 -1.34 13.25
C CYS A 137 -3.38 0.18 13.08
N VAL A 138 -2.54 0.84 13.88
CA VAL A 138 -2.29 2.28 13.82
C VAL A 138 -0.81 2.51 13.51
N ILE A 139 -0.51 3.05 12.35
CA ILE A 139 0.86 3.33 11.90
C ILE A 139 1.02 4.84 11.76
N VAL A 140 1.76 5.43 12.68
CA VAL A 140 1.91 6.89 12.76
C VAL A 140 3.01 7.36 11.81
N SER A 141 3.00 8.64 11.50
CA SER A 141 3.76 9.27 10.43
C SER A 141 5.27 8.98 10.46
N GLN A 142 5.85 8.92 9.26
CA GLN A 142 7.28 8.67 9.03
C GLN A 142 7.77 7.32 9.55
N THR A 143 6.87 6.36 9.74
CA THR A 143 7.24 4.98 10.08
C THR A 143 7.66 4.24 8.82
N GLY A 144 8.73 3.45 8.92
CA GLY A 144 9.17 2.50 7.89
C GLY A 144 9.02 1.06 8.35
N ILE A 145 8.31 0.23 7.59
CA ILE A 145 8.14 -1.20 7.86
C ILE A 145 8.80 -1.98 6.74
N SER A 146 9.89 -2.68 7.06
CA SER A 146 10.65 -3.46 6.07
C SER A 146 9.93 -4.74 5.66
N GLY A 147 10.36 -5.30 4.53
CA GLY A 147 9.69 -6.42 3.86
C GLY A 147 9.45 -7.65 4.73
N SER A 148 8.34 -8.32 4.46
CA SER A 148 7.90 -9.58 5.11
C SER A 148 7.62 -9.48 6.61
N THR A 149 7.57 -8.28 7.17
CA THR A 149 7.19 -8.05 8.58
C THR A 149 5.68 -8.24 8.75
N ARG A 150 5.30 -8.85 9.87
CA ARG A 150 3.92 -9.11 10.26
C ARG A 150 3.59 -8.40 11.55
N LEU A 151 2.58 -7.55 11.51
CA LEU A 151 1.96 -6.94 12.67
C LEU A 151 0.60 -7.59 12.85
N GLU A 152 0.34 -8.16 14.02
CA GLU A 152 -0.97 -8.73 14.32
C GLU A 152 -2.01 -7.63 14.60
N ASP A 153 -3.23 -8.03 15.00
CA ASP A 153 -4.33 -7.10 15.22
C ASP A 153 -4.01 -6.04 16.26
N PHE A 154 -4.48 -4.81 16.02
CA PHE A 154 -4.44 -3.66 16.94
C PHE A 154 -3.04 -3.23 17.38
N VAL A 155 -2.01 -3.54 16.61
CA VAL A 155 -0.66 -3.03 16.85
C VAL A 155 -0.61 -1.52 16.59
N VAL A 156 0.06 -0.79 17.48
CA VAL A 156 0.28 0.66 17.36
C VAL A 156 1.78 0.92 17.20
N VAL A 157 2.16 1.53 16.10
CA VAL A 157 3.55 1.97 15.85
C VAL A 157 3.58 3.49 15.84
N ALA A 158 4.22 4.08 16.84
CA ALA A 158 4.32 5.53 16.94
C ALA A 158 5.35 6.10 15.95
N GLY A 159 5.25 7.41 15.72
CA GLY A 159 5.92 8.07 14.59
C GLY A 159 7.44 7.96 14.58
N GLN A 160 8.00 8.06 13.37
CA GLN A 160 9.44 7.99 13.10
C GLN A 160 10.11 6.68 13.57
N SER A 161 9.36 5.59 13.62
CA SER A 161 9.86 4.27 13.99
C SER A 161 10.27 3.48 12.75
N GLY A 162 11.27 2.60 12.91
CA GLY A 162 11.74 1.69 11.88
C GLY A 162 11.65 0.24 12.33
N LEU A 163 11.03 -0.63 11.54
CA LEU A 163 10.94 -2.06 11.78
C LEU A 163 11.80 -2.81 10.77
N ALA A 164 12.69 -3.66 11.24
CA ALA A 164 13.48 -4.54 10.38
C ALA A 164 12.59 -5.55 9.66
N GLY A 165 13.13 -6.18 8.63
CA GLY A 165 12.40 -7.20 7.87
C GLY A 165 12.18 -8.50 8.64
N HIS A 166 11.12 -9.23 8.25
CA HIS A 166 10.79 -10.56 8.77
C HIS A 166 10.42 -10.62 10.26
N LEU A 167 10.08 -9.49 10.88
CA LEU A 167 9.61 -9.45 12.26
C LEU A 167 8.18 -9.93 12.39
N GLN A 168 7.85 -10.41 13.57
CA GLN A 168 6.49 -10.70 14.00
C GLN A 168 6.16 -9.91 15.27
N VAL A 169 5.20 -9.01 15.18
CA VAL A 169 4.77 -8.14 16.28
C VAL A 169 3.38 -8.62 16.75
N GLY A 170 3.30 -9.03 18.01
CA GLY A 170 2.08 -9.64 18.56
C GLY A 170 0.93 -8.64 18.74
N THR A 171 -0.28 -9.20 18.85
CA THR A 171 -1.54 -8.47 18.98
C THR A 171 -1.51 -7.40 20.07
N GLY A 172 -1.93 -6.18 19.74
CA GLY A 172 -2.05 -5.06 20.68
C GLY A 172 -0.72 -4.47 21.13
N ALA A 173 0.41 -4.92 20.59
CA ALA A 173 1.72 -4.35 20.94
C ALA A 173 1.79 -2.87 20.61
N ARG A 174 2.56 -2.11 21.42
CA ARG A 174 2.75 -0.67 21.25
C ARG A 174 4.25 -0.36 21.11
N ILE A 175 4.64 0.18 19.98
CA ILE A 175 6.01 0.58 19.68
C ILE A 175 6.12 2.09 19.89
N ALA A 176 7.03 2.52 20.76
CA ALA A 176 7.24 3.93 21.08
C ALA A 176 7.81 4.71 19.88
N ALA A 177 7.61 6.00 19.85
CA ALA A 177 8.13 6.87 18.80
C ALA A 177 9.67 6.81 18.72
N LYS A 178 10.21 6.94 17.50
CA LYS A 178 11.64 6.88 17.19
C LYS A 178 12.32 5.56 17.57
N SER A 179 11.56 4.48 17.67
CA SER A 179 12.10 3.15 17.96
C SER A 179 12.68 2.49 16.71
N GLY A 180 13.81 1.82 16.88
CA GLY A 180 14.34 0.83 15.93
C GLY A 180 14.04 -0.57 16.46
N VAL A 181 13.14 -1.31 15.79
CA VAL A 181 12.81 -2.70 16.17
C VAL A 181 13.54 -3.64 15.22
N HIS A 182 14.39 -4.51 15.74
CA HIS A 182 15.21 -5.42 14.94
C HIS A 182 15.17 -6.88 15.41
N ARG A 183 14.34 -7.17 16.41
CA ARG A 183 14.05 -8.53 16.94
C ARG A 183 12.59 -8.59 17.38
N ASP A 184 12.02 -9.78 17.34
CA ASP A 184 10.70 -10.11 17.87
C ASP A 184 10.65 -9.99 19.38
#